data_bd44372c9be9db3a4090d937287ee531
#
_entry.id   bd44372c9be9db3a4090d937287ee531
#
_cell.length_a   1.000
_cell.length_b   1.000
_cell.length_c   1.000
_cell.angle_alpha   90.00
_cell.angle_beta   90.00
_cell.angle_gamma   90.00
#
_symmetry.space_group_name_H-M   'P 1'
#
loop_
_entity.id
_entity.type
_entity.pdbx_description
1 polymer ?
#
loop_
_entity_poly.entity_id
_entity_poly.type
_entity_poly.pdbx_seq_one_letter_code
_entity_poly.pdbx_strand_id
1 'polypeptide(L)'
;MYQRCFDNASETLFVAGKTPRLSRFAISDDPKWESGHHVHDNETELIYVKKGVARFTIDSSLYVAHADDIVVIERGRLHAVASDVNDPATTCTCALYGFQFQGAEENQLLQPHSCPVIAAGQGKEVIKTLFNELSVILPQSKNSQTSSLWDAFAYTLAILYYENFKNAYRSEQGYIKKDVLIKDILFYLNN
;
A
#
# COMPACT_ATOMS: atom_id res chain seq x y z
N MET A 1 4.33 15.18 -30.09
CA MET A 1 3.48 13.96 -30.13
C MET A 1 4.37 12.79 -29.76
N TYR A 2 4.10 12.13 -28.61
CA TYR A 2 4.85 10.92 -28.21
C TYR A 2 3.99 9.70 -28.60
N GLN A 3 4.51 8.90 -29.53
CA GLN A 3 3.93 7.60 -29.87
C GLN A 3 4.91 6.53 -29.39
N ARG A 4 4.47 5.67 -28.44
CA ARG A 4 5.21 4.48 -28.06
C ARG A 4 4.52 3.27 -28.64
N CYS A 5 5.22 2.51 -29.46
CA CYS A 5 4.79 1.18 -29.86
C CYS A 5 5.23 0.21 -28.76
N PHE A 6 4.33 -0.62 -28.29
CA PHE A 6 4.64 -1.68 -27.33
C PHE A 6 4.95 -2.94 -28.12
N ASP A 7 6.17 -3.41 -28.08
CA ASP A 7 6.51 -4.73 -28.60
C ASP A 7 5.86 -5.80 -27.74
N ASN A 8 5.20 -6.77 -28.34
CA ASN A 8 4.41 -7.81 -27.68
C ASN A 8 5.22 -8.85 -26.87
N ALA A 9 6.48 -8.63 -26.64
CA ALA A 9 7.37 -9.46 -25.82
C ALA A 9 7.59 -8.89 -24.42
N SER A 10 6.53 -8.42 -23.74
CA SER A 10 6.65 -8.04 -22.34
C SER A 10 6.73 -9.30 -21.48
N GLU A 11 7.83 -9.48 -20.77
CA GLU A 11 7.87 -10.36 -19.62
C GLU A 11 6.70 -10.00 -18.71
N THR A 12 5.84 -10.97 -18.42
CA THR A 12 4.71 -10.75 -17.52
C THR A 12 5.27 -10.50 -16.12
N LEU A 13 4.88 -9.39 -15.48
CA LEU A 13 5.31 -9.09 -14.11
C LEU A 13 4.88 -10.16 -13.11
N PHE A 14 3.76 -10.82 -13.39
CA PHE A 14 3.19 -11.84 -12.53
C PHE A 14 3.47 -13.25 -13.04
N VAL A 15 3.57 -14.19 -12.11
CA VAL A 15 3.55 -15.62 -12.39
C VAL A 15 2.23 -15.97 -13.09
N ALA A 16 2.26 -16.86 -14.07
CA ALA A 16 1.08 -17.23 -14.85
C ALA A 16 -0.09 -17.68 -13.95
N GLY A 17 -1.24 -17.06 -14.14
CA GLY A 17 -2.45 -17.33 -13.36
C GLY A 17 -2.47 -16.72 -11.94
N LYS A 18 -1.42 -16.00 -11.54
CA LYS A 18 -1.30 -15.34 -10.24
C LYS A 18 -1.40 -13.81 -10.38
N THR A 19 -2.60 -13.31 -10.65
CA THR A 19 -2.88 -11.89 -10.78
C THR A 19 -3.70 -11.38 -9.60
N PRO A 20 -3.47 -10.16 -9.10
CA PRO A 20 -4.12 -9.65 -7.92
C PRO A 20 -5.63 -9.49 -8.09
N ARG A 21 -6.34 -9.81 -7.03
CA ARG A 21 -7.77 -9.59 -6.87
C ARG A 21 -8.02 -8.75 -5.63
N LEU A 22 -9.07 -7.93 -5.68
CA LEU A 22 -9.51 -7.14 -4.55
C LEU A 22 -10.42 -7.98 -3.65
N SER A 23 -10.05 -8.13 -2.37
CA SER A 23 -10.92 -8.77 -1.37
C SER A 23 -11.71 -7.75 -0.56
N ARG A 24 -11.10 -6.59 -0.30
CA ARG A 24 -11.65 -5.56 0.58
C ARG A 24 -11.22 -4.16 0.15
N PHE A 25 -12.11 -3.21 0.37
CA PHE A 25 -11.82 -1.78 0.33
C PHE A 25 -12.46 -1.11 1.55
N ALA A 26 -11.75 -0.18 2.17
CA ALA A 26 -12.25 0.60 3.30
C ALA A 26 -11.75 2.04 3.26
N ILE A 27 -12.56 2.94 3.79
CA ILE A 27 -12.16 4.32 4.12
C ILE A 27 -12.32 4.47 5.61
N SER A 28 -11.29 4.98 6.27
CA SER A 28 -11.29 5.28 7.70
C SER A 28 -11.05 6.79 7.85
N ASP A 29 -12.07 7.51 8.28
CA ASP A 29 -12.08 8.97 8.38
C ASP A 29 -12.62 9.52 9.72
N ASP A 30 -13.02 8.64 10.65
CA ASP A 30 -13.33 9.03 12.03
C ASP A 30 -12.02 9.51 12.70
N PRO A 31 -11.99 10.70 13.31
CA PRO A 31 -10.79 11.22 13.97
C PRO A 31 -10.21 10.31 15.07
N LYS A 32 -11.01 9.42 15.62
CA LYS A 32 -10.64 8.50 16.70
C LYS A 32 -10.58 7.04 16.25
N TRP A 33 -10.60 6.80 14.94
CA TRP A 33 -10.59 5.42 14.48
C TRP A 33 -9.28 4.72 14.83
N GLU A 34 -9.40 3.48 15.20
CA GLU A 34 -8.29 2.57 15.43
C GLU A 34 -8.69 1.15 15.04
N SER A 35 -7.71 0.37 14.63
CA SER A 35 -7.83 -1.05 14.41
C SER A 35 -6.86 -1.75 15.36
N GLY A 36 -7.38 -2.57 16.27
CA GLY A 36 -6.55 -3.34 17.20
C GLY A 36 -5.65 -4.34 16.50
N HIS A 37 -4.75 -4.98 17.23
CA HIS A 37 -3.82 -5.96 16.69
C HIS A 37 -4.55 -7.13 16.03
N HIS A 38 -4.21 -7.39 14.78
CA HIS A 38 -4.75 -8.49 13.98
C HIS A 38 -3.76 -8.93 12.89
N VAL A 39 -4.09 -10.02 12.20
CA VAL A 39 -3.29 -10.61 11.13
C VAL A 39 -4.20 -10.97 9.97
N HIS A 40 -3.72 -10.80 8.74
CA HIS A 40 -4.35 -11.33 7.54
C HIS A 40 -3.46 -12.43 6.94
N ASP A 41 -3.93 -13.69 6.97
CA ASP A 41 -3.11 -14.83 6.56
C ASP A 41 -2.88 -14.91 5.05
N ASN A 42 -3.82 -14.41 4.24
CA ASN A 42 -3.83 -14.59 2.79
C ASN A 42 -3.90 -13.28 1.98
N GLU A 43 -3.84 -12.13 2.65
CA GLU A 43 -4.02 -10.82 2.03
C GLU A 43 -2.85 -9.90 2.35
N THR A 44 -2.51 -9.05 1.39
CA THR A 44 -1.63 -7.91 1.58
C THR A 44 -2.44 -6.63 1.53
N GLU A 45 -2.32 -5.78 2.54
CA GLU A 45 -2.99 -4.51 2.58
C GLU A 45 -2.15 -3.42 1.92
N LEU A 46 -2.81 -2.63 1.06
CA LEU A 46 -2.30 -1.41 0.46
C LEU A 46 -3.05 -0.23 1.07
N ILE A 47 -2.33 0.64 1.75
CA ILE A 47 -2.92 1.78 2.44
C ILE A 47 -2.37 3.07 1.83
N TYR A 48 -3.27 3.98 1.52
CA TYR A 48 -2.95 5.35 1.11
C TYR A 48 -3.43 6.30 2.20
N VAL A 49 -2.53 7.09 2.76
CA VAL A 49 -2.87 8.14 3.71
C VAL A 49 -3.31 9.36 2.93
N LYS A 50 -4.62 9.60 2.88
CA LYS A 50 -5.22 10.69 2.11
C LYS A 50 -5.03 12.05 2.79
N LYS A 51 -5.02 12.07 4.14
CA LYS A 51 -4.92 13.26 4.95
C LYS A 51 -4.40 12.91 6.35
N GLY A 52 -3.75 13.85 7.03
CA GLY A 52 -3.33 13.73 8.42
C GLY A 52 -2.20 12.74 8.63
N VAL A 53 -2.13 12.18 9.82
CA VAL A 53 -1.08 11.27 10.28
C VAL A 53 -1.70 9.97 10.79
N ALA A 54 -1.23 8.83 10.27
CA ALA A 54 -1.59 7.50 10.76
C ALA A 54 -0.38 6.82 11.41
N ARG A 55 -0.61 6.12 12.51
CA ARG A 55 0.39 5.36 13.26
C ARG A 55 0.14 3.88 13.06
N PHE A 56 1.18 3.15 12.72
CA PHE A 56 1.14 1.72 12.46
C PHE A 56 2.07 1.01 13.43
N THR A 57 1.58 0.01 14.11
CA THR A 57 2.43 -0.98 14.76
C THR A 57 2.45 -2.21 13.87
N ILE A 58 3.61 -2.58 13.33
CA ILE A 58 3.77 -3.76 12.47
C ILE A 58 4.84 -4.64 13.09
N ASP A 59 4.48 -5.84 13.46
CA ASP A 59 5.25 -6.77 14.28
C ASP A 59 5.88 -6.05 15.50
N SER A 60 6.23 -5.60 16.14
CA SER A 60 6.76 -4.85 17.29
C SER A 60 7.43 -3.52 16.91
N SER A 61 7.31 -3.09 15.66
CA SER A 61 7.89 -1.82 15.19
C SER A 61 6.81 -0.77 14.97
N LEU A 62 7.09 0.46 15.39
CA LEU A 62 6.19 1.59 15.19
C LEU A 62 6.60 2.36 13.93
N TYR A 63 5.62 2.65 13.07
CA TYR A 63 5.77 3.45 11.87
C TYR A 63 4.78 4.60 11.89
N VAL A 64 5.19 5.73 11.30
CA VAL A 64 4.33 6.91 11.13
C VAL A 64 4.24 7.21 9.65
N ALA A 65 3.03 7.37 9.16
CA ALA A 65 2.76 7.77 7.78
C ALA A 65 1.97 9.08 7.76
N HIS A 66 2.37 9.96 6.87
CA HIS A 66 1.78 11.28 6.66
C HIS A 66 0.91 11.31 5.41
N ALA A 67 0.17 12.40 5.24
CA ALA A 67 -0.58 12.61 4.01
C ALA A 67 0.28 12.37 2.76
N ASP A 68 -0.29 11.65 1.81
CA ASP A 68 0.34 11.21 0.58
C ASP A 68 1.37 10.06 0.70
N ASP A 69 1.58 9.52 1.89
CA ASP A 69 2.36 8.29 2.05
C ASP A 69 1.54 7.05 1.64
N ILE A 70 2.25 6.04 1.20
CA ILE A 70 1.71 4.70 0.96
C ILE A 70 2.32 3.72 1.95
N VAL A 71 1.52 2.77 2.39
CA VAL A 71 1.92 1.73 3.34
C VAL A 71 1.55 0.38 2.78
N VAL A 72 2.43 -0.61 2.97
CA VAL A 72 2.15 -2.00 2.65
C VAL A 72 2.26 -2.82 3.93
N ILE A 73 1.22 -3.58 4.22
CA ILE A 73 1.22 -4.58 5.29
C ILE A 73 1.11 -5.95 4.63
N GLU A 74 2.22 -6.66 4.60
CA GLU A 74 2.30 -7.99 4.02
C GLU A 74 1.46 -9.00 4.79
N ARG A 75 0.99 -10.04 4.09
CA ARG A 75 0.31 -11.17 4.71
C ARG A 75 1.09 -11.72 5.91
N GLY A 76 0.39 -12.18 6.93
CA GLY A 76 1.00 -12.80 8.11
C GLY A 76 1.63 -11.82 9.09
N ARG A 77 1.69 -10.52 8.80
CA ARG A 77 2.25 -9.51 9.72
C ARG A 77 1.21 -9.11 10.77
N LEU A 78 1.57 -9.25 12.04
CA LEU A 78 0.75 -8.73 13.15
C LEU A 78 0.80 -7.20 13.10
N HIS A 79 -0.36 -6.57 13.02
CA HIS A 79 -0.39 -5.11 12.92
C HIS A 79 -1.60 -4.48 13.61
N ALA A 80 -1.43 -3.21 13.95
CA ALA A 80 -2.47 -2.31 14.43
C ALA A 80 -2.29 -0.95 13.78
N VAL A 81 -3.38 -0.24 13.57
CA VAL A 81 -3.38 1.09 12.94
C VAL A 81 -4.24 2.03 13.75
N ALA A 82 -3.80 3.26 13.94
CA ALA A 82 -4.57 4.30 14.62
C ALA A 82 -4.38 5.66 13.95
N SER A 83 -5.43 6.47 13.98
CA SER A 83 -5.39 7.90 13.64
C SER A 83 -4.62 8.68 14.70
N ASP A 84 -3.81 9.66 14.30
CA ASP A 84 -3.19 10.57 15.24
C ASP A 84 -4.21 11.54 15.84
N VAL A 85 -4.19 11.75 17.15
CA VAL A 85 -5.17 12.57 17.83
C VAL A 85 -5.03 14.07 17.55
N ASN A 86 -3.83 14.52 17.18
CA ASN A 86 -3.54 15.93 16.92
C ASN A 86 -3.67 16.29 15.44
N ASP A 87 -3.48 15.33 14.55
CA ASP A 87 -3.63 15.47 13.10
C ASP A 87 -4.36 14.24 12.54
N PRO A 88 -5.70 14.18 12.70
CA PRO A 88 -6.48 13.01 12.37
C PRO A 88 -6.34 12.55 10.92
N ALA A 89 -6.05 11.28 10.75
CA ALA A 89 -5.85 10.66 9.45
C ALA A 89 -7.18 10.33 8.75
N THR A 90 -7.18 10.48 7.45
CA THR A 90 -8.09 9.78 6.56
C THR A 90 -7.27 8.80 5.74
N THR A 91 -7.59 7.51 5.81
CA THR A 91 -6.91 6.47 5.03
C THR A 91 -7.86 5.76 4.09
N CYS A 92 -7.33 5.32 2.96
CA CYS A 92 -7.99 4.40 2.04
C CYS A 92 -7.19 3.11 2.00
N THR A 93 -7.84 2.00 2.30
CA THR A 93 -7.22 0.68 2.39
C THR A 93 -7.82 -0.26 1.36
N CYS A 94 -6.96 -0.97 0.63
CA CYS A 94 -7.33 -2.10 -0.21
C CYS A 94 -6.63 -3.35 0.29
N ALA A 95 -7.33 -4.47 0.36
CA ALA A 95 -6.71 -5.76 0.58
C ALA A 95 -6.67 -6.56 -0.72
N LEU A 96 -5.49 -7.07 -1.07
CA LEU A 96 -5.23 -7.82 -2.30
C LEU A 96 -4.80 -9.24 -1.99
N TYR A 97 -5.19 -10.18 -2.85
CA TYR A 97 -4.83 -11.59 -2.74
C TYR A 97 -4.65 -12.25 -4.10
N GLY A 98 -4.09 -13.46 -4.10
CA GLY A 98 -3.98 -14.35 -5.27
C GLY A 98 -2.95 -13.91 -6.30
N PHE A 99 -2.03 -13.04 -5.96
CA PHE A 99 -0.98 -12.57 -6.86
C PHE A 99 0.41 -13.07 -6.45
N GLN A 100 1.28 -13.12 -7.45
CA GLN A 100 2.69 -13.40 -7.23
C GLN A 100 3.53 -12.70 -8.30
N PHE A 101 4.37 -11.77 -7.90
CA PHE A 101 5.37 -11.20 -8.79
C PHE A 101 6.47 -12.20 -9.12
N GLN A 102 7.07 -12.09 -10.30
CA GLN A 102 8.22 -12.93 -10.67
C GLN A 102 9.36 -12.75 -9.67
N GLY A 103 9.81 -13.87 -9.07
CA GLY A 103 10.89 -13.86 -8.08
C GLY A 103 10.47 -13.45 -6.66
N ALA A 104 9.18 -13.28 -6.38
CA ALA A 104 8.65 -13.02 -5.05
C ALA A 104 7.78 -14.17 -4.53
N GLU A 105 7.48 -14.16 -3.24
CA GLU A 105 6.51 -15.07 -2.62
C GLU A 105 5.06 -14.71 -3.04
N GLU A 106 4.13 -15.63 -2.86
CA GLU A 106 2.70 -15.37 -3.11
C GLU A 106 2.18 -14.27 -2.18
N ASN A 107 1.43 -13.32 -2.74
CA ASN A 107 0.92 -12.13 -2.06
C ASN A 107 2.01 -11.26 -1.41
N GLN A 108 3.24 -11.33 -1.91
CA GLN A 108 4.35 -10.49 -1.45
C GLN A 108 4.55 -9.31 -2.41
N LEU A 109 4.69 -8.12 -1.85
CA LEU A 109 4.90 -6.88 -2.58
C LEU A 109 6.23 -6.21 -2.22
N LEU A 110 6.64 -6.34 -0.97
CA LEU A 110 7.88 -5.76 -0.45
C LEU A 110 9.07 -6.72 -0.60
N GLN A 111 10.24 -6.15 -0.85
CA GLN A 111 11.47 -6.89 -0.64
C GLN A 111 11.71 -7.14 0.85
N PRO A 112 12.34 -8.25 1.24
CA PRO A 112 12.68 -8.50 2.64
C PRO A 112 13.39 -7.30 3.28
N HIS A 113 13.01 -6.96 4.49
CA HIS A 113 13.55 -5.82 5.26
C HIS A 113 13.29 -4.42 4.69
N SER A 114 12.43 -4.27 3.69
CA SER A 114 11.99 -2.96 3.22
C SER A 114 11.17 -2.24 4.29
N CYS A 115 11.30 -0.91 4.36
CA CYS A 115 10.40 -0.09 5.14
C CYS A 115 8.97 -0.23 4.58
N PRO A 116 7.96 -0.52 5.38
CA PRO A 116 6.58 -0.66 4.89
C PRO A 116 5.92 0.68 4.52
N VAL A 117 6.53 1.80 4.90
CA VAL A 117 6.01 3.16 4.67
C VAL A 117 6.96 3.93 3.79
N ILE A 118 6.48 4.43 2.67
CA ILE A 118 7.23 5.33 1.79
C ILE A 118 6.36 6.49 1.29
N ALA A 119 7.00 7.61 0.99
CA ALA A 119 6.34 8.68 0.27
C ALA A 119 5.90 8.20 -1.12
N ALA A 120 4.67 8.47 -1.51
CA ALA A 120 4.18 8.12 -2.83
C ALA A 120 4.98 8.85 -3.93
N GLY A 121 5.64 8.07 -4.79
CA GLY A 121 6.48 8.57 -5.87
C GLY A 121 5.68 9.08 -7.09
N GLN A 122 6.18 8.81 -8.29
CA GLN A 122 5.58 9.27 -9.56
C GLN A 122 4.16 8.76 -9.80
N GLY A 123 3.75 7.64 -9.18
CA GLY A 123 2.40 7.08 -9.25
C GLY A 123 1.37 7.70 -8.32
N LYS A 124 1.75 8.66 -7.48
CA LYS A 124 0.90 9.25 -6.44
C LYS A 124 -0.48 9.71 -6.95
N GLU A 125 -0.50 10.51 -8.02
CA GLU A 125 -1.76 11.04 -8.54
C GLU A 125 -2.67 9.93 -9.13
N VAL A 126 -2.05 8.90 -9.70
CA VAL A 126 -2.80 7.74 -10.19
C VAL A 126 -3.35 6.92 -9.03
N ILE A 127 -2.54 6.66 -7.99
CA ILE A 127 -2.97 5.98 -6.76
C ILE A 127 -4.15 6.74 -6.12
N LYS A 128 -4.02 8.03 -5.93
CA LYS A 128 -5.07 8.91 -5.39
C LYS A 128 -6.35 8.84 -6.23
N THR A 129 -6.23 8.93 -7.55
CA THR A 129 -7.37 8.84 -8.47
C THR A 129 -8.06 7.48 -8.34
N LEU A 130 -7.31 6.38 -8.35
CA LEU A 130 -7.85 5.03 -8.21
C LEU A 130 -8.61 4.86 -6.89
N PHE A 131 -8.07 5.30 -5.77
CA PHE A 131 -8.75 5.23 -4.49
C PHE A 131 -10.01 6.11 -4.44
N ASN A 132 -10.01 7.28 -5.06
CA ASN A 132 -11.19 8.13 -5.16
C ASN A 132 -12.29 7.46 -6.00
N GLU A 133 -11.94 6.90 -7.17
CA GLU A 133 -12.87 6.17 -8.03
C GLU A 133 -13.46 4.94 -7.32
N LEU A 134 -12.63 4.16 -6.62
CA LEU A 134 -13.10 3.04 -5.80
C LEU A 134 -14.12 3.50 -4.76
N SER A 135 -13.90 4.64 -4.14
CA SER A 135 -14.81 5.21 -3.13
C SER A 135 -16.18 5.55 -3.68
N VAL A 136 -16.26 5.93 -4.96
CA VAL A 136 -17.52 6.29 -5.64
C VAL A 136 -18.23 5.04 -6.16
N ILE A 137 -17.51 4.11 -6.76
CA ILE A 137 -18.07 2.98 -7.48
C ILE A 137 -18.53 1.86 -6.54
N LEU A 138 -17.76 1.58 -5.46
CA LEU A 138 -18.04 0.47 -4.55
C LEU A 138 -19.42 0.52 -3.89
N PRO A 139 -19.90 1.65 -3.36
CA PRO A 139 -21.22 1.70 -2.75
C PRO A 139 -22.36 1.42 -3.73
N GLN A 140 -22.12 1.60 -5.04
CA GLN A 140 -23.13 1.45 -6.10
C GLN A 140 -23.15 0.06 -6.72
N SER A 141 -22.13 -0.77 -6.49
CA SER A 141 -21.96 -2.05 -7.15
C SER A 141 -22.63 -3.19 -6.43
N LYS A 142 -23.85 -3.53 -6.84
CA LYS A 142 -24.58 -4.72 -6.34
C LYS A 142 -24.50 -5.94 -7.28
N ASN A 143 -23.78 -5.89 -8.40
CA ASN A 143 -23.83 -6.91 -9.45
C ASN A 143 -22.45 -7.51 -9.79
N SER A 144 -22.45 -8.80 -10.13
CA SER A 144 -21.26 -9.59 -10.54
C SER A 144 -20.52 -9.07 -11.77
N GLN A 145 -21.08 -8.17 -12.56
CA GLN A 145 -20.42 -7.55 -13.71
C GLN A 145 -19.28 -6.59 -13.32
N THR A 146 -19.20 -6.22 -12.04
CA THR A 146 -18.17 -5.34 -11.50
C THR A 146 -16.88 -6.07 -11.10
N SER A 147 -16.88 -7.41 -11.04
CA SER A 147 -15.69 -8.17 -10.60
C SER A 147 -14.46 -7.90 -11.47
N SER A 148 -14.63 -7.85 -12.79
CA SER A 148 -13.52 -7.55 -13.71
C SER A 148 -12.96 -6.13 -13.54
N LEU A 149 -13.80 -5.19 -13.15
CA LEU A 149 -13.38 -3.82 -12.85
C LEU A 149 -12.52 -3.80 -11.55
N TRP A 150 -12.96 -4.52 -10.53
CA TRP A 150 -12.22 -4.67 -9.28
C TRP A 150 -10.85 -5.32 -9.48
N ASP A 151 -10.80 -6.38 -10.28
CA ASP A 151 -9.54 -7.04 -10.62
C ASP A 151 -8.61 -6.12 -11.41
N ALA A 152 -9.14 -5.27 -12.29
CA ALA A 152 -8.36 -4.26 -13.00
C ALA A 152 -7.79 -3.19 -12.06
N PHE A 153 -8.57 -2.72 -11.08
CA PHE A 153 -8.08 -1.81 -10.04
C PHE A 153 -7.00 -2.48 -9.18
N ALA A 154 -7.24 -3.72 -8.72
CA ALA A 154 -6.29 -4.49 -7.94
C ALA A 154 -4.96 -4.67 -8.68
N TYR A 155 -5.04 -5.02 -9.97
CA TYR A 155 -3.88 -5.17 -10.85
C TYR A 155 -3.08 -3.86 -10.97
N THR A 156 -3.75 -2.76 -11.22
CA THR A 156 -3.13 -1.45 -11.36
C THR A 156 -2.49 -0.99 -10.06
N LEU A 157 -3.19 -1.12 -8.93
CA LEU A 157 -2.67 -0.76 -7.61
C LEU A 157 -1.45 -1.61 -7.24
N ALA A 158 -1.49 -2.92 -7.43
CA ALA A 158 -0.36 -3.81 -7.14
C ALA A 158 0.90 -3.38 -7.91
N ILE A 159 0.79 -3.07 -9.20
CA ILE A 159 1.91 -2.59 -10.01
C ILE A 159 2.44 -1.25 -9.51
N LEU A 160 1.55 -0.28 -9.25
CA LEU A 160 1.96 1.05 -8.79
C LEU A 160 2.67 0.98 -7.44
N TYR A 161 2.15 0.19 -6.49
CA TYR A 161 2.81 -0.01 -5.19
C TYR A 161 4.15 -0.72 -5.36
N TYR A 162 4.19 -1.82 -6.12
CA TYR A 162 5.42 -2.56 -6.39
C TYR A 162 6.51 -1.66 -6.99
N GLU A 163 6.19 -0.86 -8.02
CA GLU A 163 7.15 0.05 -8.64
C GLU A 163 7.61 1.17 -7.70
N ASN A 164 6.72 1.72 -6.87
CA ASN A 164 7.11 2.72 -5.87
C ASN A 164 8.07 2.12 -4.84
N PHE A 165 7.78 0.95 -4.28
CA PHE A 165 8.63 0.28 -3.29
C PHE A 165 9.95 -0.19 -3.91
N LYS A 166 9.94 -0.73 -5.12
CA LYS A 166 11.15 -1.12 -5.86
C LYS A 166 12.08 0.06 -6.13
N ASN A 167 11.52 1.20 -6.48
CA ASN A 167 12.30 2.42 -6.74
C ASN A 167 12.81 3.05 -5.44
N ALA A 168 12.02 3.06 -4.37
CA ALA A 168 12.45 3.47 -3.04
C ALA A 168 13.64 2.62 -2.58
N TYR A 169 13.54 1.30 -2.64
CA TYR A 169 14.61 0.38 -2.26
C TYR A 169 15.93 0.64 -3.03
N ARG A 170 15.84 0.93 -4.33
CA ARG A 170 17.03 1.28 -5.15
C ARG A 170 17.66 2.61 -4.74
N SER A 171 16.84 3.60 -4.40
CA SER A 171 17.34 4.91 -3.95
C SER A 171 17.93 4.84 -2.54
N GLU A 172 17.43 3.96 -1.71
CA GLU A 172 17.79 3.80 -0.31
C GLU A 172 19.11 3.03 -0.11
N GLN A 173 19.57 2.22 -1.03
CA GLN A 173 20.93 1.67 -0.96
C GLN A 173 22.01 2.76 -0.89
N GLY A 174 21.68 4.02 -1.24
CA GLY A 174 22.50 5.19 -1.05
C GLY A 174 22.19 6.06 0.18
N TYR A 175 21.01 5.95 0.82
CA TYR A 175 20.53 6.92 1.82
C TYR A 175 20.04 6.36 3.17
N ILE A 176 19.70 5.09 3.32
CA ILE A 176 18.95 4.54 4.48
C ILE A 176 19.66 4.58 5.83
N LYS A 177 20.95 4.64 5.89
CA LYS A 177 21.64 4.46 7.20
C LYS A 177 21.53 5.66 8.16
N LYS A 178 21.03 6.81 7.75
CA LYS A 178 21.06 8.02 8.60
C LYS A 178 19.70 8.55 9.05
N ASP A 179 18.70 8.60 8.19
CA ASP A 179 17.48 9.37 8.48
C ASP A 179 16.40 8.61 9.26
N VAL A 180 16.25 7.30 9.05
CA VAL A 180 15.28 6.47 9.79
C VAL A 180 15.75 6.34 11.24
N LEU A 181 17.02 6.02 11.47
CA LEU A 181 17.58 5.91 12.80
C LEU A 181 17.48 7.22 13.61
N ILE A 182 17.66 8.36 12.96
CA ILE A 182 17.56 9.68 13.61
C ILE A 182 16.11 10.02 13.95
N LYS A 183 15.16 9.74 13.07
CA LYS A 183 13.73 9.96 13.32
C LYS A 183 13.22 9.08 14.47
N ASP A 184 13.62 7.81 14.50
CA ASP A 184 13.26 6.87 15.56
C ASP A 184 13.89 7.28 16.91
N ILE A 185 15.15 7.70 16.91
CA ILE A 185 15.84 8.18 18.12
C ILE A 185 15.19 9.46 18.64
N LEU A 186 14.87 10.42 17.77
CA LEU A 186 14.20 11.67 18.16
C LEU A 186 12.79 11.43 18.71
N PHE A 187 12.08 10.45 18.18
CA PHE A 187 10.77 10.05 18.70
C PHE A 187 10.87 9.47 20.11
N TYR A 188 11.84 8.58 20.36
CA TYR A 188 12.07 8.00 21.69
C TYR A 188 12.58 9.00 22.74
N LEU A 189 13.28 10.06 22.32
CA LEU A 189 13.83 11.07 23.24
C LEU A 189 12.82 12.17 23.61
N ASN A 190 11.72 12.30 22.86
CA ASN A 190 10.69 13.34 23.06
C ASN A 190 9.37 12.81 23.66
N ASN A 191 9.29 11.53 23.99
CA ASN A 191 8.18 10.88 24.70
C ASN A 191 8.69 10.09 25.90
#